data_551dd47898b83f8079c2c05ff4fd1cf2
#
_entry.id   551dd47898b83f8079c2c05ff4fd1cf2
#
_cell.length_a   1.000
_cell.length_b   1.000
_cell.length_c   1.000
_cell.angle_alpha   90.00
_cell.angle_beta   90.00
_cell.angle_gamma   90.00
#
_symmetry.space_group_name_H-M   'P 1'
#
loop_
_entity.id
_entity.type
_entity.pdbx_description
1 polymer ?
#
loop_
_entity_poly.entity_id
_entity_poly.type
_entity_poly.pdbx_seq_one_letter_code
_entity_poly.pdbx_strand_id
1 'polypeptide(L)'
;MEFLHRIIDIFTGFNVLSVTVRLLLALIMGGLIGMERGRHGRAAGMRTHILVCVGSCMTALVGIYIMSINPGENITRIAAQVISGIGFLGAGTIMIRNQSIITGLTTAAGVWCTATIGIALGYGFYLGAAVATVIALITATWLTRLETGKKNLMRVYLELENPDQVTATVEQIQRLFPSAKHAEISAPKSGLINVVGLSVTVMLDKEEQESCLHTLTDIDNVLFAIEE
;
A
#
# COMPACT_ATOMS: atom_id res chain seq x y z
N MET A 1 -34.35 28.35 15.87
CA MET A 1 -34.53 27.31 14.83
C MET A 1 -34.13 27.78 13.43
N GLU A 2 -34.48 29.00 13.00
CA GLU A 2 -34.08 29.55 11.68
C GLU A 2 -32.55 29.63 11.46
N PHE A 3 -31.79 29.97 12.49
CA PHE A 3 -30.32 30.04 12.40
C PHE A 3 -29.69 28.66 12.11
N LEU A 4 -30.21 27.59 12.74
CA LEU A 4 -29.78 26.23 12.48
C LEU A 4 -30.12 25.75 11.07
N HIS A 5 -31.33 26.08 10.60
CA HIS A 5 -31.78 25.81 9.23
C HIS A 5 -30.90 26.49 8.19
N ARG A 6 -30.57 27.77 8.39
CA ARG A 6 -29.63 28.51 7.51
C ARG A 6 -28.25 27.87 7.46
N ILE A 7 -27.72 27.45 8.61
CA ILE A 7 -26.42 26.74 8.65
C ILE A 7 -26.52 25.42 7.87
N ILE A 8 -27.56 24.63 8.09
CA ILE A 8 -27.77 23.37 7.38
C ILE A 8 -27.85 23.62 5.88
N ASP A 9 -28.62 24.59 5.44
CA ASP A 9 -28.78 24.96 4.02
C ASP A 9 -27.49 25.43 3.36
N ILE A 10 -26.61 26.12 4.13
CA ILE A 10 -25.28 26.53 3.67
C ILE A 10 -24.42 25.29 3.37
N PHE A 11 -24.50 24.24 4.20
CA PHE A 11 -23.66 23.06 4.06
C PHE A 11 -24.28 21.99 3.13
N THR A 12 -25.61 21.94 3.01
CA THR A 12 -26.30 20.95 2.16
C THR A 12 -26.61 21.48 0.77
N GLY A 13 -26.83 22.80 0.64
CA GLY A 13 -27.12 23.45 -0.64
C GLY A 13 -25.96 23.44 -1.62
N PHE A 14 -26.22 23.59 -2.90
CA PHE A 14 -25.20 23.76 -3.95
C PHE A 14 -24.86 25.24 -4.10
N ASN A 15 -23.95 25.76 -3.30
CA ASN A 15 -23.47 27.14 -3.30
C ASN A 15 -21.93 27.17 -3.18
N VAL A 16 -21.34 28.33 -3.49
CA VAL A 16 -19.86 28.51 -3.50
C VAL A 16 -19.23 28.10 -2.17
N LEU A 17 -19.86 28.46 -1.04
CA LEU A 17 -19.35 28.12 0.28
C LEU A 17 -19.36 26.61 0.53
N SER A 18 -20.49 25.93 0.21
CA SER A 18 -20.60 24.48 0.35
C SER A 18 -19.57 23.74 -0.52
N VAL A 19 -19.42 24.14 -1.78
CA VAL A 19 -18.42 23.57 -2.69
C VAL A 19 -17.01 23.72 -2.12
N THR A 20 -16.66 24.93 -1.66
CA THR A 20 -15.33 25.20 -1.07
C THR A 20 -15.08 24.35 0.17
N VAL A 21 -16.06 24.29 1.10
CA VAL A 21 -15.93 23.47 2.33
C VAL A 21 -15.74 21.99 2.00
N ARG A 22 -16.50 21.43 1.05
CA ARG A 22 -16.38 20.01 0.64
C ARG A 22 -15.00 19.72 0.08
N LEU A 23 -14.45 20.60 -0.76
CA LEU A 23 -13.11 20.44 -1.34
C LEU A 23 -12.02 20.60 -0.29
N LEU A 24 -12.16 21.53 0.66
CA LEU A 24 -11.22 21.67 1.78
C LEU A 24 -11.24 20.46 2.71
N LEU A 25 -12.42 19.92 3.00
CA LEU A 25 -12.54 18.67 3.78
C LEU A 25 -11.89 17.49 3.03
N ALA A 26 -12.06 17.41 1.71
CA ALA A 26 -11.43 16.38 0.89
C ALA A 26 -9.88 16.50 0.91
N LEU A 27 -9.37 17.73 0.86
CA LEU A 27 -7.93 17.99 1.02
C LEU A 27 -7.43 17.54 2.39
N ILE A 28 -8.15 17.90 3.47
CA ILE A 28 -7.76 17.55 4.85
C ILE A 28 -7.81 16.03 5.05
N MET A 29 -8.93 15.38 4.72
CA MET A 29 -9.10 13.93 4.95
C MET A 29 -8.15 13.10 4.09
N GLY A 30 -8.01 13.45 2.80
CA GLY A 30 -7.01 12.84 1.93
C GLY A 30 -5.58 13.08 2.41
N GLY A 31 -5.30 14.30 2.92
CA GLY A 31 -4.01 14.66 3.50
C GLY A 31 -3.67 13.86 4.75
N LEU A 32 -4.61 13.66 5.67
CA LEU A 32 -4.43 12.86 6.89
C LEU A 32 -4.07 11.40 6.56
N ILE A 33 -4.84 10.76 5.67
CA ILE A 33 -4.56 9.39 5.23
C ILE A 33 -3.20 9.32 4.54
N GLY A 34 -2.95 10.23 3.59
CA GLY A 34 -1.71 10.23 2.82
C GLY A 34 -0.46 10.57 3.63
N MET A 35 -0.58 11.39 4.68
CA MET A 35 0.51 11.69 5.61
C MET A 35 0.92 10.44 6.39
N GLU A 36 -0.04 9.68 6.88
CA GLU A 36 0.21 8.41 7.56
C GLU A 36 0.93 7.43 6.62
N ARG A 37 0.43 7.27 5.39
CA ARG A 37 1.04 6.37 4.39
C ARG A 37 2.45 6.81 4.01
N GLY A 38 2.69 8.10 3.84
CA GLY A 38 4.00 8.66 3.54
C GLY A 38 5.02 8.44 4.65
N ARG A 39 4.63 8.58 5.93
CA ARG A 39 5.50 8.30 7.09
C ARG A 39 5.99 6.86 7.14
N HIS A 40 5.22 5.93 6.61
CA HIS A 40 5.57 4.50 6.56
C HIS A 40 6.20 4.08 5.21
N GLY A 41 6.67 5.02 4.40
CA GLY A 41 7.37 4.74 3.13
C GLY A 41 6.52 4.00 2.09
N ARG A 42 5.18 4.15 2.12
CA ARG A 42 4.30 3.49 1.16
C ARG A 42 4.31 4.20 -0.19
N ALA A 43 4.08 3.45 -1.27
CA ALA A 43 4.19 3.95 -2.66
C ALA A 43 3.26 5.16 -2.95
N ALA A 44 2.04 5.19 -2.38
CA ALA A 44 1.15 6.34 -2.46
C ALA A 44 1.18 7.13 -1.14
N GLY A 45 1.71 8.35 -1.20
CA GLY A 45 1.84 9.27 -0.07
C GLY A 45 0.80 10.40 -0.08
N MET A 46 1.12 11.50 0.64
CA MET A 46 0.22 12.62 0.90
C MET A 46 -0.34 13.26 -0.38
N ARG A 47 0.52 13.54 -1.36
CA ARG A 47 0.11 14.19 -2.63
C ARG A 47 -0.91 13.33 -3.39
N THR A 48 -0.66 12.03 -3.48
CA THR A 48 -1.54 11.08 -4.19
C THR A 48 -2.93 11.03 -3.54
N HIS A 49 -3.00 10.87 -2.21
CA HIS A 49 -4.27 10.78 -1.49
C HIS A 49 -5.05 12.08 -1.54
N ILE A 50 -4.40 13.26 -1.42
CA ILE A 50 -5.07 14.55 -1.58
C ILE A 50 -5.69 14.67 -2.97
N LEU A 51 -4.90 14.43 -4.03
CA LEU A 51 -5.39 14.55 -5.42
C LEU A 51 -6.53 13.59 -5.72
N VAL A 52 -6.45 12.36 -5.24
CA VAL A 52 -7.51 11.35 -5.40
C VAL A 52 -8.78 11.78 -4.65
N CYS A 53 -8.67 12.24 -3.41
CA CYS A 53 -9.83 12.65 -2.61
C CYS A 53 -10.51 13.89 -3.21
N VAL A 54 -9.74 14.92 -3.54
CA VAL A 54 -10.23 16.16 -4.14
C VAL A 54 -10.83 15.92 -5.52
N GLY A 55 -10.16 15.13 -6.37
CA GLY A 55 -10.69 14.79 -7.71
C GLY A 55 -12.00 14.00 -7.65
N SER A 56 -12.10 13.04 -6.74
CA SER A 56 -13.31 12.26 -6.52
C SER A 56 -14.45 13.12 -5.95
N CYS A 57 -14.14 14.03 -5.02
CA CYS A 57 -15.09 15.01 -4.48
C CYS A 57 -15.62 15.93 -5.60
N MET A 58 -14.71 16.46 -6.41
CA MET A 58 -15.08 17.31 -7.56
C MET A 58 -15.96 16.57 -8.56
N THR A 59 -15.70 15.29 -8.81
CA THR A 59 -16.52 14.46 -9.70
C THR A 59 -17.97 14.33 -9.20
N ALA A 60 -18.15 14.14 -7.89
CA ALA A 60 -19.49 14.09 -7.28
C ALA A 60 -20.19 15.47 -7.35
N LEU A 61 -19.45 16.56 -7.12
CA LEU A 61 -19.96 17.93 -7.27
C LEU A 61 -20.40 18.23 -8.70
N VAL A 62 -19.66 17.78 -9.71
CA VAL A 62 -20.04 17.87 -11.14
C VAL A 62 -21.35 17.13 -11.39
N GLY A 63 -21.55 15.95 -10.79
CA GLY A 63 -22.82 15.22 -10.87
C GLY A 63 -23.99 16.04 -10.33
N ILE A 64 -23.85 16.68 -9.16
CA ILE A 64 -24.87 17.58 -8.57
C ILE A 64 -25.12 18.78 -9.49
N TYR A 65 -24.08 19.39 -10.05
CA TYR A 65 -24.18 20.51 -10.97
C TYR A 65 -24.99 20.12 -12.22
N ILE A 66 -24.67 18.96 -12.83
CA ILE A 66 -25.41 18.48 -14.01
C ILE A 66 -26.92 18.27 -13.68
N MET A 67 -27.22 17.68 -12.51
CA MET A 67 -28.60 17.51 -12.08
C MET A 67 -29.33 18.85 -11.88
N SER A 68 -28.62 19.91 -11.44
CA SER A 68 -29.22 21.23 -11.25
C SER A 68 -29.63 21.92 -12.57
N ILE A 69 -28.91 21.59 -13.67
CA ILE A 69 -29.23 22.15 -15.00
C ILE A 69 -30.10 21.21 -15.87
N ASN A 70 -30.04 19.89 -15.61
CA ASN A 70 -30.78 18.85 -16.31
C ASN A 70 -31.44 17.89 -15.29
N PRO A 71 -32.61 18.24 -14.75
CA PRO A 71 -33.33 17.37 -13.83
C PRO A 71 -33.70 16.04 -14.49
N GLY A 72 -33.32 14.91 -13.85
CA GLY A 72 -33.57 13.56 -14.37
C GLY A 72 -32.32 12.81 -14.80
N GLU A 73 -31.18 13.48 -14.90
CA GLU A 73 -29.88 12.79 -15.13
C GLU A 73 -29.41 12.00 -13.90
N ASN A 74 -28.80 10.87 -14.17
CA ASN A 74 -28.30 10.01 -13.09
C ASN A 74 -26.95 10.52 -12.57
N ILE A 75 -26.97 11.21 -11.43
CA ILE A 75 -25.78 11.80 -10.79
C ILE A 75 -24.74 10.76 -10.34
N THR A 76 -25.16 9.52 -10.11
CA THR A 76 -24.25 8.48 -9.59
C THR A 76 -23.38 7.86 -10.69
N ARG A 77 -23.77 8.03 -11.96
CA ARG A 77 -23.07 7.41 -13.10
C ARG A 77 -21.63 7.89 -13.22
N ILE A 78 -21.38 9.19 -13.03
CA ILE A 78 -20.04 9.77 -13.10
C ILE A 78 -19.18 9.27 -11.92
N ALA A 79 -19.75 9.26 -10.71
CA ALA A 79 -19.05 8.74 -9.53
C ALA A 79 -18.73 7.24 -9.66
N ALA A 80 -19.61 6.44 -10.25
CA ALA A 80 -19.37 5.03 -10.51
C ALA A 80 -18.16 4.81 -11.45
N GLN A 81 -17.97 5.69 -12.44
CA GLN A 81 -16.78 5.64 -13.32
C GLN A 81 -15.48 5.98 -12.57
N VAL A 82 -15.52 6.86 -11.57
CA VAL A 82 -14.36 7.12 -10.70
C VAL A 82 -14.00 5.86 -9.93
N ILE A 83 -14.96 5.17 -9.33
CA ILE A 83 -14.72 3.93 -8.59
C ILE A 83 -14.08 2.86 -9.47
N SER A 84 -14.53 2.73 -10.72
CA SER A 84 -13.92 1.84 -11.70
C SER A 84 -12.52 2.30 -12.11
N GLY A 85 -12.36 3.59 -12.45
CA GLY A 85 -11.10 4.17 -12.94
C GLY A 85 -9.99 4.18 -11.89
N ILE A 86 -10.31 4.38 -10.61
CA ILE A 86 -9.33 4.36 -9.53
C ILE A 86 -8.69 2.98 -9.35
N GLY A 87 -9.37 1.91 -9.81
CA GLY A 87 -8.81 0.56 -9.85
C GLY A 87 -7.53 0.48 -10.68
N PHE A 88 -7.41 1.25 -11.77
CA PHE A 88 -6.20 1.34 -12.58
C PHE A 88 -5.03 1.96 -11.80
N LEU A 89 -5.26 3.05 -11.06
CA LEU A 89 -4.23 3.65 -10.20
C LEU A 89 -3.85 2.70 -9.06
N GLY A 90 -4.83 2.02 -8.47
CA GLY A 90 -4.58 0.98 -7.45
C GLY A 90 -3.70 -0.14 -7.99
N ALA A 91 -4.04 -0.68 -9.17
CA ALA A 91 -3.24 -1.72 -9.83
C ALA A 91 -1.81 -1.27 -10.10
N GLY A 92 -1.60 0.00 -10.48
CA GLY A 92 -0.28 0.60 -10.67
C GLY A 92 0.59 0.65 -9.41
N THR A 93 0.01 0.47 -8.22
CA THR A 93 0.78 0.38 -6.95
C THR A 93 1.11 -1.04 -6.54
N ILE A 94 0.53 -2.05 -7.21
CA ILE A 94 0.77 -3.47 -6.93
C ILE A 94 1.96 -3.93 -7.74
N MET A 95 2.98 -4.42 -7.05
CA MET A 95 4.22 -4.89 -7.67
C MET A 95 4.51 -6.32 -7.21
N ILE A 96 4.96 -7.14 -8.15
CA ILE A 96 5.49 -8.47 -7.86
C ILE A 96 7.00 -8.31 -7.74
N ARG A 97 7.55 -8.58 -6.56
CA ARG A 97 8.99 -8.63 -6.32
C ARG A 97 9.44 -10.08 -6.29
N ASN A 98 10.59 -10.34 -6.91
CA ASN A 98 11.28 -11.63 -6.84
C ASN A 98 10.35 -12.84 -7.06
N GLN A 99 9.54 -12.78 -8.14
CA GLN A 99 8.64 -13.82 -8.66
C GLN A 99 7.53 -14.32 -7.72
N SER A 100 7.53 -13.99 -6.41
CA SER A 100 6.54 -14.53 -5.46
C SER A 100 6.00 -13.56 -4.42
N ILE A 101 6.60 -12.39 -4.21
CA ILE A 101 6.17 -11.44 -3.16
C ILE A 101 5.33 -10.33 -3.79
N ILE A 102 4.04 -10.33 -3.49
CA ILE A 102 3.12 -9.27 -3.92
C ILE A 102 3.13 -8.14 -2.89
N THR A 103 3.53 -6.94 -3.31
CA THR A 103 3.53 -5.72 -2.49
C THR A 103 2.53 -4.70 -3.04
N GLY A 104 2.10 -3.73 -2.21
CA GLY A 104 1.25 -2.63 -2.64
C GLY A 104 -0.26 -2.84 -2.51
N LEU A 105 -0.75 -4.04 -2.13
CA LEU A 105 -2.17 -4.33 -1.99
C LEU A 105 -2.87 -3.37 -1.02
N THR A 106 -2.29 -3.13 0.16
CA THR A 106 -2.83 -2.17 1.15
C THR A 106 -2.81 -0.74 0.63
N THR A 107 -1.79 -0.37 -0.17
CA THR A 107 -1.71 0.95 -0.82
C THR A 107 -2.83 1.11 -1.83
N ALA A 108 -3.07 0.12 -2.69
CA ALA A 108 -4.16 0.11 -3.66
C ALA A 108 -5.53 0.25 -2.99
N ALA A 109 -5.78 -0.52 -1.93
CA ALA A 109 -7.01 -0.44 -1.14
C ALA A 109 -7.17 0.94 -0.47
N GLY A 110 -6.07 1.53 0.04
CA GLY A 110 -6.06 2.87 0.63
C GLY A 110 -6.42 3.97 -0.36
N VAL A 111 -5.87 3.92 -1.57
CA VAL A 111 -6.19 4.87 -2.66
C VAL A 111 -7.65 4.75 -3.05
N TRP A 112 -8.18 3.53 -3.19
CA TRP A 112 -9.58 3.26 -3.48
C TRP A 112 -10.51 3.80 -2.38
N CYS A 113 -10.21 3.53 -1.12
CA CYS A 113 -10.96 4.05 0.04
C CYS A 113 -10.94 5.59 0.07
N THR A 114 -9.81 6.23 -0.23
CA THR A 114 -9.71 7.69 -0.28
C THR A 114 -10.59 8.29 -1.37
N ALA A 115 -10.71 7.63 -2.52
CA ALA A 115 -11.63 8.06 -3.58
C ALA A 115 -13.10 8.01 -3.14
N THR A 116 -13.51 6.95 -2.43
CA THR A 116 -14.89 6.83 -1.91
C THR A 116 -15.20 7.89 -0.86
N ILE A 117 -14.23 8.23 0.01
CA ILE A 117 -14.34 9.33 0.96
C ILE A 117 -14.55 10.66 0.23
N GLY A 118 -13.80 10.91 -0.85
CA GLY A 118 -13.95 12.10 -1.68
C GLY A 118 -15.35 12.20 -2.30
N ILE A 119 -15.86 11.09 -2.85
CA ILE A 119 -17.25 11.05 -3.41
C ILE A 119 -18.27 11.34 -2.32
N ALA A 120 -18.13 10.73 -1.12
CA ALA A 120 -19.03 10.97 0.00
C ALA A 120 -19.08 12.45 0.39
N LEU A 121 -17.93 13.11 0.48
CA LEU A 121 -17.82 14.56 0.74
C LEU A 121 -18.50 15.37 -0.37
N GLY A 122 -18.27 15.02 -1.63
CA GLY A 122 -18.88 15.69 -2.77
C GLY A 122 -20.39 15.63 -2.75
N TYR A 123 -20.97 14.51 -2.32
CA TYR A 123 -22.43 14.38 -2.13
C TYR A 123 -22.95 14.95 -0.80
N GLY A 124 -22.06 15.50 0.07
CA GLY A 124 -22.45 16.06 1.37
C GLY A 124 -22.66 15.03 2.47
N PHE A 125 -22.24 13.78 2.28
CA PHE A 125 -22.28 12.73 3.32
C PHE A 125 -21.09 12.85 4.26
N TYR A 126 -21.01 13.97 4.99
CA TYR A 126 -19.88 14.34 5.86
C TYR A 126 -19.61 13.33 6.97
N LEU A 127 -20.67 12.85 7.65
CA LEU A 127 -20.52 11.89 8.73
C LEU A 127 -19.90 10.58 8.23
N GLY A 128 -20.40 10.06 7.12
CA GLY A 128 -19.87 8.83 6.53
C GLY A 128 -18.40 9.00 6.11
N ALA A 129 -18.05 10.13 5.51
CA ALA A 129 -16.68 10.45 5.14
C ALA A 129 -15.75 10.53 6.36
N ALA A 130 -16.20 11.19 7.45
CA ALA A 130 -15.43 11.30 8.69
C ALA A 130 -15.18 9.93 9.34
N VAL A 131 -16.24 9.12 9.49
CA VAL A 131 -16.14 7.77 10.04
C VAL A 131 -15.23 6.89 9.19
N ALA A 132 -15.40 6.91 7.87
CA ALA A 132 -14.53 6.15 6.95
C ALA A 132 -13.06 6.58 7.04
N THR A 133 -12.78 7.88 7.18
CA THR A 133 -11.43 8.41 7.39
C THR A 133 -10.80 7.88 8.68
N VAL A 134 -11.56 7.91 9.79
CA VAL A 134 -11.09 7.39 11.08
C VAL A 134 -10.80 5.89 10.99
N ILE A 135 -11.69 5.11 10.38
CA ILE A 135 -11.50 3.67 10.19
C ILE A 135 -10.25 3.41 9.33
N ALA A 136 -10.09 4.16 8.23
CA ALA A 136 -8.92 4.03 7.37
C ALA A 136 -7.60 4.32 8.12
N LEU A 137 -7.58 5.37 8.94
CA LEU A 137 -6.41 5.71 9.76
C LEU A 137 -6.11 4.66 10.83
N ILE A 138 -7.14 4.17 11.54
CA ILE A 138 -6.98 3.09 12.52
C ILE A 138 -6.44 1.84 11.85
N THR A 139 -7.00 1.44 10.71
CA THR A 139 -6.55 0.28 9.95
C THR A 139 -5.10 0.43 9.50
N ALA A 140 -4.74 1.61 9.00
CA ALA A 140 -3.39 1.87 8.49
C ALA A 140 -2.33 1.91 9.61
N THR A 141 -2.68 2.36 10.83
CA THR A 141 -1.74 2.51 11.95
C THR A 141 -1.75 1.32 12.90
N TRP A 142 -2.91 0.92 13.36
CA TRP A 142 -3.06 -0.04 14.47
C TRP A 142 -2.90 -1.49 14.03
N LEU A 143 -3.51 -1.86 12.89
CA LEU A 143 -3.35 -3.21 12.35
C LEU A 143 -1.89 -3.49 11.98
N THR A 144 -1.17 -2.50 11.47
CA THR A 144 0.26 -2.65 11.16
C THR A 144 1.07 -3.00 12.43
N ARG A 145 0.72 -2.48 13.60
CA ARG A 145 1.38 -2.81 14.87
C ARG A 145 1.08 -4.24 15.35
N LEU A 146 -0.12 -4.75 15.06
CA LEU A 146 -0.49 -6.14 15.37
C LEU A 146 0.21 -7.14 14.42
N GLU A 147 0.60 -6.68 13.22
CA GLU A 147 1.33 -7.49 12.25
C GLU A 147 2.84 -7.50 12.49
N THR A 148 3.39 -6.54 13.25
CA THR A 148 4.84 -6.43 13.56
C THR A 148 5.38 -7.56 14.44
N GLY A 149 4.54 -8.48 14.91
CA GLY A 149 4.95 -9.76 15.51
C GLY A 149 5.15 -10.89 14.49
N LYS A 150 4.98 -10.64 13.19
CA LYS A 150 5.23 -11.64 12.15
C LYS A 150 6.69 -11.56 11.73
N LYS A 151 7.38 -12.69 11.80
CA LYS A 151 8.73 -12.88 11.27
C LYS A 151 8.79 -12.35 9.84
N ASN A 152 9.77 -11.50 9.55
CA ASN A 152 9.98 -10.97 8.22
C ASN A 152 10.57 -12.05 7.31
N LEU A 153 10.06 -12.13 6.09
CA LEU A 153 10.68 -12.92 5.04
C LEU A 153 11.92 -12.17 4.55
N MET A 154 13.09 -12.72 4.80
CA MET A 154 14.37 -12.24 4.30
C MET A 154 14.82 -13.19 3.18
N ARG A 155 15.09 -12.64 2.01
CA ARG A 155 15.71 -13.40 0.92
C ARG A 155 17.18 -13.15 0.95
N VAL A 156 17.96 -14.22 1.03
CA VAL A 156 19.42 -14.18 1.05
C VAL A 156 19.96 -14.84 -0.20
N TYR A 157 20.81 -14.14 -0.91
CA TYR A 157 21.58 -14.67 -2.01
C TYR A 157 22.94 -15.09 -1.50
N LEU A 158 23.34 -16.32 -1.84
CA LEU A 158 24.64 -16.90 -1.53
C LEU A 158 25.34 -17.28 -2.82
N GLU A 159 26.66 -17.18 -2.86
CA GLU A 159 27.47 -17.86 -3.86
C GLU A 159 28.23 -19.01 -3.25
N LEU A 160 28.16 -20.15 -3.91
CA LEU A 160 28.75 -21.39 -3.48
C LEU A 160 29.96 -21.70 -4.36
N GLU A 161 31.10 -22.02 -3.70
CA GLU A 161 32.36 -22.32 -4.39
C GLU A 161 32.30 -23.63 -5.18
N ASN A 162 31.61 -24.65 -4.64
CA ASN A 162 31.51 -25.94 -5.27
C ASN A 162 30.05 -26.29 -5.62
N PRO A 163 29.69 -26.34 -6.93
CA PRO A 163 28.34 -26.70 -7.38
C PRO A 163 27.88 -28.10 -6.95
N ASP A 164 28.81 -29.06 -6.75
CA ASP A 164 28.44 -30.42 -6.37
C ASP A 164 27.95 -30.52 -4.93
N GLN A 165 28.21 -29.52 -4.11
CA GLN A 165 27.83 -29.47 -2.69
C GLN A 165 26.55 -28.65 -2.42
N VAL A 166 25.84 -28.18 -3.44
CA VAL A 166 24.61 -27.37 -3.29
C VAL A 166 23.60 -28.04 -2.37
N THR A 167 23.34 -29.33 -2.58
CA THR A 167 22.34 -30.07 -1.78
C THR A 167 22.75 -30.14 -0.30
N ALA A 168 24.01 -30.42 -0.03
CA ALA A 168 24.54 -30.49 1.33
C ALA A 168 24.49 -29.13 2.02
N THR A 169 24.80 -28.05 1.30
CA THR A 169 24.73 -26.69 1.79
C THR A 169 23.27 -26.29 2.10
N VAL A 170 22.32 -26.64 1.23
CA VAL A 170 20.88 -26.39 1.46
C VAL A 170 20.38 -27.13 2.71
N GLU A 171 20.79 -28.39 2.90
CA GLU A 171 20.43 -29.14 4.10
C GLU A 171 21.03 -28.52 5.37
N GLN A 172 22.27 -28.03 5.29
CA GLN A 172 22.91 -27.34 6.41
C GLN A 172 22.19 -26.04 6.75
N ILE A 173 21.80 -25.24 5.74
CA ILE A 173 20.99 -24.03 5.91
C ILE A 173 19.65 -24.36 6.56
N GLN A 174 18.98 -25.41 6.12
CA GLN A 174 17.69 -25.83 6.69
C GLN A 174 17.81 -26.33 8.14
N ARG A 175 18.94 -26.91 8.53
CA ARG A 175 19.21 -27.30 9.93
C ARG A 175 19.45 -26.07 10.82
N LEU A 176 20.21 -25.07 10.33
CA LEU A 176 20.47 -23.83 11.06
C LEU A 176 19.21 -22.93 11.11
N PHE A 177 18.48 -22.89 10.03
CA PHE A 177 17.26 -22.09 9.88
C PHE A 177 16.08 -22.96 9.42
N PRO A 178 15.34 -23.60 10.36
CA PRO A 178 14.21 -24.47 10.00
C PRO A 178 13.07 -23.75 9.24
N SER A 179 13.07 -22.42 9.29
CA SER A 179 12.16 -21.56 8.53
C SER A 179 12.58 -21.33 7.07
N ALA A 180 13.79 -21.80 6.66
CA ALA A 180 14.28 -21.63 5.32
C ALA A 180 13.43 -22.41 4.30
N LYS A 181 12.95 -21.70 3.29
CA LYS A 181 12.08 -22.22 2.23
C LYS A 181 12.55 -21.66 0.88
N HIS A 182 12.14 -22.35 -0.19
CA HIS A 182 12.38 -21.91 -1.57
C HIS A 182 13.86 -21.65 -1.87
N ALA A 183 14.68 -22.71 -1.83
CA ALA A 183 16.04 -22.68 -2.37
C ALA A 183 15.96 -22.65 -3.91
N GLU A 184 16.46 -21.60 -4.53
CA GLU A 184 16.45 -21.38 -5.97
C GLU A 184 17.88 -21.23 -6.47
N ILE A 185 18.29 -22.05 -7.43
CA ILE A 185 19.60 -21.99 -8.05
C ILE A 185 19.56 -20.96 -9.17
N SER A 186 20.58 -20.09 -9.22
CA SER A 186 20.71 -19.04 -10.23
C SER A 186 22.15 -18.95 -10.76
N ALA A 187 22.32 -18.20 -11.83
CA ALA A 187 23.66 -17.87 -12.31
C ALA A 187 24.41 -17.02 -11.26
N PRO A 188 25.74 -17.20 -11.13
CA PRO A 188 26.52 -16.40 -10.19
C PRO A 188 26.51 -14.91 -10.58
N LYS A 189 26.32 -14.04 -9.59
CA LYS A 189 26.33 -12.57 -9.78
C LYS A 189 27.74 -12.00 -9.83
N SER A 190 28.73 -12.71 -9.25
CA SER A 190 30.14 -12.32 -9.30
C SER A 190 30.79 -12.49 -10.67
N GLY A 191 30.21 -13.31 -11.53
CA GLY A 191 30.80 -13.68 -12.81
C GLY A 191 31.96 -14.67 -12.72
N LEU A 192 32.22 -15.24 -11.55
CA LEU A 192 33.23 -16.28 -11.37
C LEU A 192 32.82 -17.58 -12.10
N ILE A 193 33.82 -18.32 -12.54
CA ILE A 193 33.64 -19.61 -13.23
C ILE A 193 33.65 -20.73 -12.15
N ASN A 194 32.83 -21.76 -12.35
CA ASN A 194 32.64 -22.88 -11.44
C ASN A 194 32.03 -22.54 -10.07
N VAL A 195 31.32 -21.45 -9.95
CA VAL A 195 30.51 -21.13 -8.78
C VAL A 195 29.02 -21.12 -9.14
N VAL A 196 28.15 -21.28 -8.15
CA VAL A 196 26.70 -21.26 -8.35
C VAL A 196 26.04 -20.30 -7.38
N GLY A 197 25.06 -19.53 -7.87
CA GLY A 197 24.21 -18.70 -7.05
C GLY A 197 23.07 -19.50 -6.43
N LEU A 198 22.79 -19.27 -5.15
CA LEU A 198 21.71 -19.87 -4.39
C LEU A 198 20.92 -18.79 -3.68
N SER A 199 19.63 -18.63 -4.01
CA SER A 199 18.74 -17.73 -3.27
C SER A 199 17.86 -18.55 -2.31
N VAL A 200 17.87 -18.17 -1.02
CA VAL A 200 17.09 -18.86 0.02
C VAL A 200 16.23 -17.83 0.75
N THR A 201 14.95 -18.16 0.99
CA THR A 201 14.06 -17.31 1.78
C THR A 201 13.98 -17.84 3.21
N VAL A 202 14.36 -17.00 4.17
CA VAL A 202 14.35 -17.32 5.60
C VAL A 202 13.35 -16.39 6.31
N MET A 203 12.66 -16.92 7.32
CA MET A 203 11.69 -16.17 8.10
C MET A 203 12.31 -15.84 9.47
N LEU A 204 12.67 -14.58 9.68
CA LEU A 204 13.49 -14.12 10.83
C LEU A 204 12.88 -12.89 11.49
N ASP A 205 13.17 -12.70 12.78
CA ASP A 205 12.92 -11.46 13.47
C ASP A 205 14.00 -10.41 13.10
N LYS A 206 13.67 -9.10 13.25
CA LYS A 206 14.60 -8.03 12.86
C LYS A 206 15.97 -8.10 13.50
N GLU A 207 16.05 -8.58 14.75
CA GLU A 207 17.31 -8.71 15.50
C GLU A 207 18.15 -9.90 15.03
N GLU A 208 17.51 -10.89 14.39
CA GLU A 208 18.18 -12.09 13.87
C GLU A 208 18.74 -11.90 12.45
N GLN A 209 18.35 -10.83 11.73
CA GLN A 209 18.70 -10.63 10.33
C GLN A 209 20.21 -10.43 10.11
N GLU A 210 20.86 -9.58 10.93
CA GLU A 210 22.31 -9.36 10.82
C GLU A 210 23.09 -10.61 11.20
N SER A 211 22.68 -11.31 12.27
CA SER A 211 23.34 -12.54 12.69
C SER A 211 23.15 -13.68 11.68
N CYS A 212 22.04 -13.70 10.96
CA CYS A 212 21.78 -14.68 9.90
C CYS A 212 22.79 -14.57 8.74
N LEU A 213 23.07 -13.36 8.26
CA LEU A 213 24.05 -13.17 7.17
C LEU A 213 25.44 -13.66 7.58
N HIS A 214 25.88 -13.34 8.79
CA HIS A 214 27.16 -13.85 9.32
C HIS A 214 27.17 -15.37 9.40
N THR A 215 26.13 -15.97 9.98
CA THR A 215 26.04 -17.43 10.12
C THR A 215 26.02 -18.14 8.77
N LEU A 216 25.37 -17.55 7.75
CA LEU A 216 25.33 -18.12 6.41
C LEU A 216 26.67 -17.97 5.67
N THR A 217 27.41 -16.90 5.91
CA THR A 217 28.75 -16.68 5.33
C THR A 217 29.80 -17.63 5.95
N ASP A 218 29.60 -18.05 7.21
CA ASP A 218 30.50 -18.98 7.91
C ASP A 218 30.33 -20.46 7.48
N ILE A 219 29.44 -20.76 6.58
CA ILE A 219 29.27 -22.12 6.04
C ILE A 219 30.41 -22.42 5.04
N ASP A 220 31.10 -23.54 5.19
CA ASP A 220 32.32 -23.92 4.44
C ASP A 220 32.15 -23.85 2.93
N ASN A 221 31.14 -23.89 2.28
CA ASN A 221 30.99 -23.81 0.82
C ASN A 221 30.46 -22.45 0.34
N VAL A 222 30.31 -21.49 1.25
CA VAL A 222 29.73 -20.16 0.93
C VAL A 222 30.87 -19.15 0.77
N LEU A 223 30.97 -18.54 -0.40
CA LEU A 223 31.89 -17.45 -0.68
C LEU A 223 31.44 -16.15 -0.03
N PHE A 224 30.17 -15.82 -0.15
CA PHE A 224 29.54 -14.69 0.51
C PHE A 224 28.03 -14.85 0.55
N ALA A 225 27.39 -14.12 1.48
CA ALA A 225 25.94 -14.02 1.61
C ALA A 225 25.53 -12.54 1.65
N ILE A 226 24.49 -12.18 0.88
CA ILE A 226 23.94 -10.82 0.85
C ILE A 226 22.41 -10.87 0.89
N GLU A 227 21.77 -9.85 1.44
CA GLU A 227 20.34 -9.65 1.35
C GLU A 227 19.95 -9.24 -0.07
N GLU A 228 18.87 -9.84 -0.61
CA GLU A 228 18.38 -9.64 -1.99
C GLU A 228 17.10 -8.79 -2.06
#